data_26633a3cb068c4db010ad3a520d655fe
#
_entry.id   26633a3cb068c4db010ad3a520d655fe
#
_cell.length_a   1.000
_cell.length_b   1.000
_cell.length_c   1.000
_cell.angle_alpha   90.00
_cell.angle_beta   90.00
_cell.angle_gamma   90.00
#
_symmetry.space_group_name_H-M   'P 1'
#
loop_
_entity.id
_entity.type
_entity.pdbx_description
1 polymer ?
#
loop_
_entity_poly.entity_id
_entity_poly.type
_entity_poly.pdbx_seq_one_letter_code
_entity_poly.pdbx_strand_id
1 'polypeptide(L)'
;MSEPAPRRAWQRMLSGRRLDLIDPSPVDVEIGDIAHGLARVARWNGQTKGPEIFSVAQHSLLVEALFAIREAPPSGQARLAALLHDAPEYVIGDIISPFKAAIGGDYKLIEARLMGAIRIRFGLPAEPPDDLSRRVKAADRASAYFEATALAGFSFGEARKLFGEPGLPIDAFSGYLELMRPADVEARFLARFAQLDAEVAATL
;
A
#
# COMPACT_ATOMS: atom_id res chain seq x y z
N MET A 1 36.07 -19.54 18.46
CA MET A 1 34.61 -19.17 18.49
C MET A 1 34.17 -19.09 17.06
N SER A 2 33.31 -20.01 16.60
CA SER A 2 32.76 -19.99 15.23
C SER A 2 31.82 -18.78 15.10
N GLU A 3 31.99 -17.96 14.06
CA GLU A 3 31.02 -16.93 13.71
C GLU A 3 29.62 -17.55 13.60
N PRO A 4 28.58 -16.93 14.17
CA PRO A 4 27.23 -17.43 13.99
C PRO A 4 26.88 -17.38 12.49
N ALA A 5 26.32 -18.48 11.98
CA ALA A 5 25.87 -18.55 10.59
C ALA A 5 24.96 -17.36 10.28
N PRO A 6 25.11 -16.73 9.09
CA PRO A 6 24.30 -15.57 8.74
C PRO A 6 22.81 -15.94 8.85
N ARG A 7 22.05 -15.15 9.59
CA ARG A 7 20.60 -15.37 9.73
C ARG A 7 19.95 -15.22 8.36
N ARG A 8 19.07 -16.16 8.02
CA ARG A 8 18.26 -16.06 6.79
C ARG A 8 17.44 -14.76 6.83
N ALA A 9 17.71 -13.83 5.90
CA ALA A 9 17.02 -12.56 5.74
C ALA A 9 16.25 -12.46 4.43
N TRP A 10 15.89 -13.58 3.80
CA TRP A 10 15.20 -13.62 2.52
C TRP A 10 13.93 -14.48 2.58
N GLN A 11 12.99 -14.17 1.68
CA GLN A 11 11.75 -14.92 1.48
C GLN A 11 11.67 -15.49 0.06
N ARG A 12 11.15 -16.71 -0.07
CA ARG A 12 10.75 -17.29 -1.36
C ARG A 12 9.39 -16.71 -1.74
N MET A 13 9.32 -16.11 -2.94
CA MET A 13 8.10 -15.58 -3.51
C MET A 13 7.40 -16.61 -4.41
N LEU A 14 6.12 -16.43 -4.71
CA LEU A 14 5.35 -17.33 -5.60
C LEU A 14 5.87 -17.31 -7.03
N SER A 15 6.37 -16.17 -7.50
CA SER A 15 7.08 -16.04 -8.78
C SER A 15 8.32 -16.93 -8.90
N GLY A 16 8.78 -17.53 -7.79
CA GLY A 16 10.06 -18.25 -7.72
C GLY A 16 11.25 -17.36 -7.38
N ARG A 17 11.07 -16.03 -7.31
CA ARG A 17 12.12 -15.11 -6.88
C ARG A 17 12.53 -15.35 -5.42
N ARG A 18 13.74 -14.93 -5.09
CA ARG A 18 14.28 -14.90 -3.75
C ARG A 18 14.50 -13.44 -3.34
N LEU A 19 13.52 -12.88 -2.64
CA LEU A 19 13.59 -11.51 -2.16
C LEU A 19 14.43 -11.42 -0.89
N ASP A 20 15.53 -10.67 -0.90
CA ASP A 20 16.24 -10.27 0.30
C ASP A 20 15.50 -9.13 0.99
N LEU A 21 15.24 -9.23 2.30
CA LEU A 21 14.48 -8.23 3.04
C LEU A 21 15.35 -7.10 3.59
N ILE A 22 16.66 -7.35 3.71
CA ILE A 22 17.61 -6.38 4.26
C ILE A 22 18.27 -5.55 3.14
N ASP A 23 18.57 -6.22 2.01
CA ASP A 23 19.16 -5.60 0.82
C ASP A 23 18.38 -6.02 -0.45
N PRO A 24 17.14 -5.53 -0.61
CA PRO A 24 16.26 -5.94 -1.70
C PRO A 24 16.76 -5.40 -3.04
N SER A 25 16.83 -6.31 -4.04
CA SER A 25 17.14 -5.95 -5.42
C SER A 25 15.85 -5.67 -6.23
N PRO A 26 15.79 -4.57 -7.01
CA PRO A 26 14.63 -4.30 -7.88
C PRO A 26 14.31 -5.43 -8.85
N VAL A 27 15.30 -6.23 -9.31
CA VAL A 27 15.08 -7.36 -10.24
C VAL A 27 14.39 -8.56 -9.59
N ASP A 28 14.33 -8.62 -8.25
CA ASP A 28 13.65 -9.67 -7.51
C ASP A 28 12.21 -9.30 -7.12
N VAL A 29 11.77 -8.10 -7.51
CA VAL A 29 10.42 -7.59 -7.26
C VAL A 29 9.53 -7.87 -8.46
N GLU A 30 8.39 -8.55 -8.23
CA GLU A 30 7.38 -8.86 -9.24
C GLU A 30 6.02 -8.34 -8.79
N ILE A 31 5.30 -7.67 -9.70
CA ILE A 31 3.99 -7.09 -9.38
C ILE A 31 2.95 -8.14 -8.99
N GLY A 32 3.05 -9.35 -9.55
CA GLY A 32 2.20 -10.47 -9.18
C GLY A 32 2.35 -10.86 -7.72
N ASP A 33 3.59 -10.90 -7.20
CA ASP A 33 3.86 -11.20 -5.80
C ASP A 33 3.33 -10.10 -4.87
N ILE A 34 3.49 -8.84 -5.26
CA ILE A 34 2.95 -7.67 -4.52
C ILE A 34 1.43 -7.78 -4.45
N ALA A 35 0.75 -7.90 -5.59
CA ALA A 35 -0.70 -7.98 -5.65
C ALA A 35 -1.25 -9.15 -4.84
N HIS A 36 -0.61 -10.34 -4.96
CA HIS A 36 -0.98 -11.53 -4.20
C HIS A 36 -0.86 -11.33 -2.70
N GLY A 37 0.27 -10.77 -2.24
CA GLY A 37 0.51 -10.50 -0.83
C GLY A 37 -0.44 -9.46 -0.28
N LEU A 38 -0.53 -8.28 -0.91
CA LEU A 38 -1.40 -7.19 -0.46
C LEU A 38 -2.88 -7.58 -0.41
N ALA A 39 -3.34 -8.46 -1.33
CA ALA A 39 -4.71 -8.97 -1.31
C ALA A 39 -5.01 -9.88 -0.11
N ARG A 40 -4.00 -10.36 0.60
CA ARG A 40 -4.10 -11.29 1.75
C ARG A 40 -3.63 -10.69 3.07
N VAL A 41 -3.11 -9.47 3.04
CA VAL A 41 -2.79 -8.70 4.25
C VAL A 41 -4.01 -7.90 4.67
N ALA A 42 -4.51 -8.16 5.88
CA ALA A 42 -5.70 -7.49 6.41
C ALA A 42 -5.34 -6.10 6.96
N ARG A 43 -6.08 -5.09 6.55
CA ARG A 43 -6.10 -3.77 7.21
C ARG A 43 -6.76 -3.88 8.59
N TRP A 44 -6.45 -2.95 9.49
CA TRP A 44 -7.05 -2.89 10.83
C TRP A 44 -6.84 -4.19 11.64
N ASN A 45 -5.77 -4.95 11.37
CA ASN A 45 -5.56 -6.28 11.96
C ASN A 45 -6.78 -7.21 11.80
N GLY A 46 -7.54 -7.08 10.73
CA GLY A 46 -8.77 -7.84 10.47
C GLY A 46 -9.97 -7.41 11.32
N GLN A 47 -9.89 -6.32 12.11
CA GLN A 47 -10.98 -5.82 12.94
C GLN A 47 -11.93 -4.95 12.11
N THR A 48 -12.48 -5.54 11.04
CA THR A 48 -13.47 -4.92 10.15
C THR A 48 -14.76 -5.74 10.12
N LYS A 49 -15.89 -5.07 9.88
CA LYS A 49 -17.20 -5.75 9.75
C LYS A 49 -17.24 -6.54 8.46
N GLY A 50 -18.01 -7.65 8.47
CA GLY A 50 -18.27 -8.47 7.28
C GLY A 50 -17.48 -9.78 7.25
N PRO A 51 -17.77 -10.65 6.27
CA PRO A 51 -17.21 -12.01 6.19
C PRO A 51 -15.80 -12.05 5.60
N GLU A 52 -15.42 -11.04 4.81
CA GLU A 52 -14.11 -10.96 4.16
C GLU A 52 -13.25 -9.88 4.81
N ILE A 53 -11.94 -10.02 4.72
CA ILE A 53 -11.00 -8.99 5.17
C ILE A 53 -11.07 -7.77 4.25
N PHE A 54 -10.93 -6.57 4.80
CA PHE A 54 -10.55 -5.40 4.00
C PHE A 54 -9.03 -5.42 3.85
N SER A 55 -8.54 -5.68 2.64
CA SER A 55 -7.12 -5.91 2.40
C SER A 55 -6.35 -4.63 2.10
N VAL A 56 -5.01 -4.68 2.25
CA VAL A 56 -4.11 -3.59 1.85
C VAL A 56 -4.24 -3.29 0.35
N ALA A 57 -4.50 -4.30 -0.49
CA ALA A 57 -4.75 -4.06 -1.91
C ALA A 57 -6.02 -3.22 -2.16
N GLN A 58 -7.10 -3.45 -1.40
CA GLN A 58 -8.31 -2.61 -1.49
C GLN A 58 -8.05 -1.19 -1.00
N HIS A 59 -7.35 -1.05 0.12
CA HIS A 59 -6.89 0.23 0.63
C HIS A 59 -6.08 1.00 -0.42
N SER A 60 -5.09 0.36 -1.05
CA SER A 60 -4.25 0.99 -2.07
C SER A 60 -5.04 1.47 -3.29
N LEU A 61 -6.05 0.70 -3.72
CA LEU A 61 -6.97 1.12 -4.78
C LEU A 61 -7.81 2.34 -4.37
N LEU A 62 -8.29 2.39 -3.13
CA LEU A 62 -9.03 3.53 -2.60
C LEU A 62 -8.13 4.76 -2.48
N VAL A 63 -6.91 4.61 -2.00
CA VAL A 63 -5.93 5.71 -1.89
C VAL A 63 -5.60 6.28 -3.26
N GLU A 64 -5.38 5.46 -4.27
CA GLU A 64 -5.14 5.92 -5.65
C GLU A 64 -6.34 6.69 -6.20
N ALA A 65 -7.55 6.20 -5.98
CA ALA A 65 -8.78 6.88 -6.43
C ALA A 65 -8.99 8.24 -5.74
N LEU A 66 -8.74 8.32 -4.42
CA LEU A 66 -8.79 9.56 -3.64
C LEU A 66 -7.72 10.56 -4.07
N PHE A 67 -6.52 10.07 -4.36
CA PHE A 67 -5.42 10.87 -4.89
C PHE A 67 -5.79 11.47 -6.26
N ALA A 68 -6.35 10.65 -7.16
CA ALA A 68 -6.72 11.07 -8.51
C ALA A 68 -7.79 12.19 -8.55
N ILE A 69 -8.72 12.19 -7.58
CA ILE A 69 -9.78 13.23 -7.52
C ILE A 69 -9.25 14.55 -6.96
N ARG A 70 -8.31 14.50 -6.03
CA ARG A 70 -7.75 15.69 -5.39
C ARG A 70 -6.78 16.46 -6.27
N GLU A 71 -6.26 15.81 -7.28
CA GLU A 71 -5.25 16.36 -8.18
C GLU A 71 -5.84 16.55 -9.58
N ALA A 72 -5.65 17.68 -10.17
CA ALA A 72 -6.17 17.97 -11.52
C ALA A 72 -5.02 18.29 -12.49
N PRO A 73 -4.82 17.51 -13.54
CA PRO A 73 -4.83 16.05 -13.63
C PRO A 73 -3.53 15.46 -13.08
N PRO A 74 -3.55 14.42 -12.25
CA PRO A 74 -2.33 13.79 -11.74
C PRO A 74 -1.64 13.01 -12.86
N SER A 75 -0.30 13.05 -12.91
CA SER A 75 0.47 12.24 -13.86
C SER A 75 0.32 10.74 -13.54
N GLY A 76 0.47 9.88 -14.55
CA GLY A 76 0.49 8.43 -14.38
C GLY A 76 1.51 7.98 -13.33
N GLN A 77 2.70 8.56 -13.31
CA GLN A 77 3.73 8.31 -12.29
C GLN A 77 3.27 8.63 -10.86
N ALA A 78 2.59 9.77 -10.67
CA ALA A 78 2.10 10.16 -9.34
C ALA A 78 0.98 9.22 -8.87
N ARG A 79 0.09 8.78 -9.77
CA ARG A 79 -0.97 7.81 -9.47
C ARG A 79 -0.40 6.42 -9.20
N LEU A 80 0.61 5.98 -9.96
CA LEU A 80 1.31 4.72 -9.71
C LEU A 80 2.01 4.74 -8.35
N ALA A 81 2.63 5.87 -7.98
CA ALA A 81 3.22 6.03 -6.65
C ALA A 81 2.17 5.97 -5.53
N ALA A 82 0.96 6.49 -5.76
CA ALA A 82 -0.15 6.39 -4.81
C ALA A 82 -0.68 4.94 -4.70
N LEU A 83 -0.81 4.21 -5.81
CA LEU A 83 -1.21 2.81 -5.80
C LEU A 83 -0.21 1.91 -5.03
N LEU A 84 1.08 2.20 -5.16
CA LEU A 84 2.17 1.41 -4.58
C LEU A 84 2.65 1.93 -3.21
N HIS A 85 1.95 2.88 -2.57
CA HIS A 85 2.44 3.56 -1.38
C HIS A 85 2.68 2.65 -0.17
N ASP A 86 1.90 1.58 -0.03
CA ASP A 86 2.04 0.56 1.02
C ASP A 86 2.53 -0.79 0.44
N ALA A 87 3.14 -0.77 -0.77
CA ALA A 87 3.59 -2.00 -1.42
C ALA A 87 4.51 -2.89 -0.57
N PRO A 88 5.47 -2.38 0.26
CA PRO A 88 6.29 -3.23 1.13
C PRO A 88 5.51 -4.16 2.04
N GLU A 89 4.28 -3.81 2.38
CA GLU A 89 3.43 -4.59 3.30
C GLU A 89 3.10 -6.00 2.78
N TYR A 90 3.32 -6.27 1.47
CA TYR A 90 3.14 -7.62 0.93
C TYR A 90 4.06 -8.68 1.56
N VAL A 91 5.17 -8.26 2.20
CA VAL A 91 6.11 -9.16 2.90
C VAL A 91 6.33 -8.81 4.37
N ILE A 92 6.13 -7.55 4.77
CA ILE A 92 6.30 -7.12 6.17
C ILE A 92 4.98 -6.99 6.92
N GLY A 93 3.83 -7.04 6.23
CA GLY A 93 2.49 -6.91 6.80
C GLY A 93 2.09 -5.48 7.14
N ASP A 94 0.77 -5.26 7.28
CA ASP A 94 0.23 -3.97 7.78
C ASP A 94 0.39 -3.89 9.30
N ILE A 95 1.34 -3.08 9.73
CA ILE A 95 1.63 -2.86 11.15
C ILE A 95 1.01 -1.54 11.58
N ILE A 96 0.12 -1.59 12.57
CA ILE A 96 -0.54 -0.39 13.10
C ILE A 96 0.45 0.64 13.65
N SER A 97 0.14 1.93 13.47
CA SER A 97 1.03 3.04 13.85
C SER A 97 1.54 3.01 15.30
N PRO A 98 0.74 2.64 16.33
CA PRO A 98 1.25 2.51 17.69
C PRO A 98 2.33 1.45 17.82
N PHE A 99 2.22 0.34 17.10
CA PHE A 99 3.20 -0.75 17.14
C PHE A 99 4.46 -0.39 16.33
N LYS A 100 4.31 0.25 15.15
CA LYS A 100 5.44 0.82 14.39
C LYS A 100 6.28 1.77 15.27
N ALA A 101 5.65 2.58 16.09
CA ALA A 101 6.34 3.49 17.02
C ALA A 101 7.09 2.76 18.12
N ALA A 102 6.59 1.62 18.59
CA ALA A 102 7.21 0.82 19.65
C ALA A 102 8.40 -0.03 19.18
N ILE A 103 8.38 -0.55 17.93
CA ILE A 103 9.46 -1.39 17.35
C ILE A 103 10.73 -0.56 17.08
N GLY A 104 10.61 0.72 16.72
CA GLY A 104 11.75 1.62 16.52
C GLY A 104 12.30 1.69 15.10
N GLY A 105 13.56 2.15 14.97
CA GLY A 105 14.15 2.58 13.70
C GLY A 105 14.45 1.49 12.69
N ASP A 106 14.80 0.29 13.10
CA ASP A 106 15.23 -0.79 12.20
C ASP A 106 14.12 -1.22 11.24
N TYR A 107 12.87 -1.26 11.73
CA TYR A 107 11.71 -1.54 10.88
C TYR A 107 11.56 -0.51 9.75
N LYS A 108 11.67 0.79 10.07
CA LYS A 108 11.55 1.87 9.07
C LYS A 108 12.64 1.80 8.00
N LEU A 109 13.85 1.39 8.37
CA LEU A 109 14.95 1.22 7.43
C LEU A 109 14.67 0.08 6.43
N ILE A 110 14.15 -1.05 6.92
CA ILE A 110 13.77 -2.17 6.07
C ILE A 110 12.62 -1.78 5.14
N GLU A 111 11.57 -1.16 5.67
CA GLU A 111 10.42 -0.67 4.89
C GLU A 111 10.87 0.31 3.79
N ALA A 112 11.76 1.26 4.11
CA ALA A 112 12.28 2.24 3.16
C ALA A 112 13.11 1.60 2.04
N ARG A 113 13.95 0.60 2.36
CA ARG A 113 14.75 -0.13 1.36
C ARG A 113 13.86 -0.94 0.42
N LEU A 114 12.89 -1.67 0.95
CA LEU A 114 11.90 -2.39 0.17
C LEU A 114 11.13 -1.44 -0.75
N MET A 115 10.66 -0.32 -0.23
CA MET A 115 9.96 0.70 -1.01
C MET A 115 10.85 1.26 -2.13
N GLY A 116 12.12 1.56 -1.84
CA GLY A 116 13.08 2.04 -2.83
C GLY A 116 13.27 1.05 -3.97
N ALA A 117 13.47 -0.26 -3.66
CA ALA A 117 13.59 -1.31 -4.65
C ALA A 117 12.32 -1.47 -5.51
N ILE A 118 11.14 -1.45 -4.88
CA ILE A 118 9.84 -1.52 -5.57
C ILE A 118 9.68 -0.32 -6.53
N ARG A 119 9.96 0.90 -6.06
CA ARG A 119 9.84 2.11 -6.88
C ARG A 119 10.75 2.08 -8.08
N ILE A 120 12.02 1.71 -7.91
CA ILE A 120 12.98 1.58 -9.00
C ILE A 120 12.51 0.53 -10.01
N ARG A 121 12.00 -0.61 -9.54
CA ARG A 121 11.49 -1.69 -10.40
C ARG A 121 10.42 -1.21 -11.37
N PHE A 122 9.57 -0.28 -10.95
CA PHE A 122 8.45 0.25 -11.73
C PHE A 122 8.69 1.67 -12.27
N GLY A 123 9.95 2.06 -12.46
CA GLY A 123 10.30 3.32 -13.12
C GLY A 123 10.01 4.58 -12.32
N LEU A 124 9.85 4.45 -10.99
CA LEU A 124 9.65 5.58 -10.09
C LEU A 124 10.97 5.94 -9.40
N PRO A 125 11.17 7.22 -9.02
CA PRO A 125 12.31 7.61 -8.18
C PRO A 125 12.31 6.81 -6.87
N ALA A 126 13.46 6.31 -6.41
CA ALA A 126 13.60 5.58 -5.15
C ALA A 126 13.00 6.36 -3.98
N GLU A 127 13.29 7.66 -3.93
CA GLU A 127 12.70 8.62 -2.99
C GLU A 127 11.74 9.54 -3.73
N PRO A 128 10.48 9.63 -3.30
CA PRO A 128 9.52 10.53 -3.93
C PRO A 128 9.82 11.98 -3.55
N PRO A 129 9.48 12.96 -4.40
CA PRO A 129 9.47 14.36 -3.99
C PRO A 129 8.59 14.56 -2.75
N ASP A 130 9.01 15.46 -1.85
CA ASP A 130 8.29 15.75 -0.59
C ASP A 130 6.83 16.15 -0.83
N ASP A 131 6.58 16.88 -1.90
CA ASP A 131 5.22 17.29 -2.27
C ASP A 131 4.35 16.09 -2.62
N LEU A 132 4.85 15.17 -3.44
CA LEU A 132 4.13 13.93 -3.78
C LEU A 132 3.86 13.09 -2.52
N SER A 133 4.87 12.96 -1.65
CA SER A 133 4.74 12.23 -0.39
C SER A 133 3.62 12.80 0.50
N ARG A 134 3.56 14.14 0.62
CA ARG A 134 2.49 14.82 1.40
C ARG A 134 1.11 14.59 0.79
N ARG A 135 0.98 14.63 -0.54
CA ARG A 135 -0.30 14.42 -1.25
C ARG A 135 -0.78 12.97 -1.14
N VAL A 136 0.11 12.00 -1.31
CA VAL A 136 -0.20 10.58 -1.09
C VAL A 136 -0.64 10.35 0.35
N LYS A 137 0.09 10.91 1.33
CA LYS A 137 -0.27 10.80 2.75
C LYS A 137 -1.61 11.43 3.09
N ALA A 138 -2.00 12.50 2.39
CA ALA A 138 -3.32 13.11 2.56
C ALA A 138 -4.44 12.21 2.00
N ALA A 139 -4.21 11.50 0.91
CA ALA A 139 -5.14 10.52 0.37
C ALA A 139 -5.26 9.27 1.27
N ASP A 140 -4.15 8.75 1.78
CA ASP A 140 -4.09 7.65 2.76
C ASP A 140 -4.89 8.00 4.04
N ARG A 141 -4.70 9.20 4.61
CA ARG A 141 -5.49 9.64 5.77
C ARG A 141 -6.99 9.75 5.48
N ALA A 142 -7.35 10.18 4.27
CA ALA A 142 -8.75 10.24 3.85
C ALA A 142 -9.34 8.83 3.70
N SER A 143 -8.58 7.88 3.15
CA SER A 143 -8.95 6.47 3.10
C SER A 143 -9.18 5.90 4.50
N ALA A 144 -8.23 6.13 5.42
CA ALA A 144 -8.36 5.70 6.81
C ALA A 144 -9.62 6.25 7.51
N TYR A 145 -10.04 7.49 7.22
CA TYR A 145 -11.31 8.05 7.71
C TYR A 145 -12.52 7.26 7.20
N PHE A 146 -12.59 6.96 5.91
CA PHE A 146 -13.68 6.20 5.31
C PHE A 146 -13.71 4.75 5.80
N GLU A 147 -12.57 4.10 5.85
CA GLU A 147 -12.43 2.74 6.39
C GLU A 147 -12.87 2.67 7.86
N ALA A 148 -12.41 3.60 8.69
CA ALA A 148 -12.74 3.66 10.11
C ALA A 148 -14.26 3.75 10.32
N THR A 149 -14.92 4.65 9.59
CA THR A 149 -16.35 4.91 9.76
C THR A 149 -17.23 3.84 9.13
N ALA A 150 -16.86 3.32 7.97
CA ALA A 150 -17.66 2.31 7.26
C ALA A 150 -17.43 0.90 7.80
N LEU A 151 -16.17 0.54 8.10
CA LEU A 151 -15.77 -0.86 8.32
C LEU A 151 -15.28 -1.14 9.74
N ALA A 152 -14.47 -0.27 10.34
CA ALA A 152 -13.78 -0.55 11.60
C ALA A 152 -14.58 -0.11 12.86
N GLY A 153 -15.81 0.39 12.68
CA GLY A 153 -16.73 0.67 13.79
C GLY A 153 -16.50 1.97 14.54
N PHE A 154 -15.66 2.87 14.02
CA PHE A 154 -15.47 4.21 14.60
C PHE A 154 -16.71 5.08 14.36
N SER A 155 -17.05 5.91 15.34
CA SER A 155 -17.96 7.02 15.11
C SER A 155 -17.32 8.10 14.23
N PHE A 156 -18.13 8.91 13.55
CA PHE A 156 -17.63 10.04 12.76
C PHE A 156 -16.80 11.01 13.61
N GLY A 157 -17.18 11.21 14.89
CA GLY A 157 -16.45 12.09 15.81
C GLY A 157 -15.05 11.57 16.17
N GLU A 158 -14.90 10.27 16.38
CA GLU A 158 -13.60 9.61 16.63
C GLU A 158 -12.72 9.65 15.40
N ALA A 159 -13.25 9.24 14.24
CA ALA A 159 -12.52 9.22 12.97
C ALA A 159 -12.04 10.63 12.58
N ARG A 160 -12.87 11.68 12.80
CA ARG A 160 -12.48 13.08 12.55
C ARG A 160 -11.31 13.52 13.42
N LYS A 161 -11.28 13.12 14.68
CA LYS A 161 -10.17 13.47 15.61
C LYS A 161 -8.86 12.81 15.22
N LEU A 162 -8.91 11.56 14.73
CA LEU A 162 -7.72 10.75 14.42
C LEU A 162 -7.18 11.02 13.01
N PHE A 163 -8.06 11.09 12.02
CA PHE A 163 -7.70 11.12 10.60
C PHE A 163 -8.01 12.46 9.92
N GLY A 164 -8.81 13.33 10.54
CA GLY A 164 -9.36 14.53 9.90
C GLY A 164 -10.56 14.17 9.01
N GLU A 165 -11.38 15.16 8.70
CA GLU A 165 -12.53 14.99 7.80
C GLU A 165 -12.08 15.24 6.34
N PRO A 166 -12.29 14.31 5.39
CA PRO A 166 -11.74 14.44 4.03
C PRO A 166 -12.39 15.55 3.19
N GLY A 167 -13.60 16.02 3.56
CA GLY A 167 -14.37 16.97 2.76
C GLY A 167 -14.91 16.38 1.44
N LEU A 168 -14.95 15.06 1.31
CA LEU A 168 -15.45 14.31 0.16
C LEU A 168 -16.61 13.40 0.60
N PRO A 169 -17.65 13.21 -0.24
CA PRO A 169 -18.74 12.33 0.09
C PRO A 169 -18.30 10.86 0.04
N ILE A 170 -18.57 10.10 1.11
CA ILE A 170 -18.22 8.67 1.20
C ILE A 170 -18.89 7.84 0.10
N ASP A 171 -20.10 8.22 -0.32
CA ASP A 171 -20.88 7.49 -1.32
C ASP A 171 -20.16 7.42 -2.68
N ALA A 172 -19.32 8.41 -3.00
CA ALA A 172 -18.52 8.41 -4.22
C ALA A 172 -17.45 7.28 -4.22
N PHE A 173 -17.15 6.70 -3.06
CA PHE A 173 -16.13 5.68 -2.87
C PHE A 173 -16.68 4.36 -2.34
N SER A 174 -18.00 4.22 -2.23
CA SER A 174 -18.66 3.04 -1.66
C SER A 174 -18.20 1.72 -2.29
N GLY A 175 -18.05 1.68 -3.63
CA GLY A 175 -17.56 0.51 -4.35
C GLY A 175 -16.10 0.10 -4.06
N TYR A 176 -15.31 0.96 -3.38
CA TYR A 176 -13.97 0.60 -2.89
C TYR A 176 -14.02 0.05 -1.48
N LEU A 177 -15.11 0.30 -0.73
CA LEU A 177 -15.31 -0.15 0.65
C LEU A 177 -16.11 -1.46 0.72
N GLU A 178 -16.66 -1.93 -0.40
CA GLU A 178 -17.26 -3.26 -0.49
C GLU A 178 -16.18 -4.33 -0.33
N LEU A 179 -16.37 -5.25 0.64
CA LEU A 179 -15.41 -6.31 0.90
C LEU A 179 -15.34 -7.27 -0.29
N MET A 180 -14.14 -7.60 -0.72
CA MET A 180 -13.90 -8.46 -1.88
C MET A 180 -13.09 -9.69 -1.48
N ARG A 181 -13.34 -10.82 -2.18
CA ARG A 181 -12.49 -12.00 -2.03
C ARG A 181 -11.05 -11.68 -2.48
N PRO A 182 -10.03 -12.27 -1.85
CA PRO A 182 -8.62 -12.01 -2.20
C PRO A 182 -8.30 -12.12 -3.70
N ALA A 183 -8.86 -13.11 -4.39
CA ALA A 183 -8.61 -13.29 -5.83
C ALA A 183 -9.20 -12.15 -6.68
N ASP A 184 -10.36 -11.63 -6.29
CA ASP A 184 -11.03 -10.56 -7.05
C ASP A 184 -10.31 -9.22 -6.86
N VAL A 185 -9.86 -8.91 -5.63
CA VAL A 185 -9.08 -7.71 -5.39
C VAL A 185 -7.68 -7.77 -6.00
N GLU A 186 -7.03 -8.93 -5.98
CA GLU A 186 -5.75 -9.16 -6.67
C GLU A 186 -5.87 -8.86 -8.16
N ALA A 187 -6.90 -9.40 -8.83
CA ALA A 187 -7.16 -9.12 -10.25
C ALA A 187 -7.43 -7.64 -10.51
N ARG A 188 -8.22 -6.97 -9.65
CA ARG A 188 -8.50 -5.53 -9.78
C ARG A 188 -7.25 -4.67 -9.56
N PHE A 189 -6.40 -5.02 -8.62
CA PHE A 189 -5.13 -4.34 -8.36
C PHE A 189 -4.18 -4.47 -9.56
N LEU A 190 -4.01 -5.69 -10.11
CA LEU A 190 -3.18 -5.92 -11.28
C LEU A 190 -3.68 -5.19 -12.52
N ALA A 191 -5.00 -5.19 -12.76
CA ALA A 191 -5.60 -4.45 -13.85
C ALA A 191 -5.34 -2.94 -13.72
N ARG A 192 -5.49 -2.39 -12.49
CA ARG A 192 -5.21 -0.98 -12.23
C ARG A 192 -3.74 -0.64 -12.40
N PHE A 193 -2.84 -1.48 -11.88
CA PHE A 193 -1.41 -1.32 -12.08
C PHE A 193 -1.06 -1.28 -13.59
N ALA A 194 -1.53 -2.24 -14.38
CA ALA A 194 -1.25 -2.31 -15.81
C ALA A 194 -1.72 -1.05 -16.58
N GLN A 195 -2.86 -0.46 -16.20
CA GLN A 195 -3.33 0.79 -16.78
C GLN A 195 -2.36 1.95 -16.49
N LEU A 196 -1.94 2.10 -15.23
CA LEU A 196 -1.05 3.18 -14.82
C LEU A 196 0.37 3.02 -15.37
N ASP A 197 0.87 1.79 -15.44
CA ASP A 197 2.17 1.48 -16.03
C ASP A 197 2.21 1.82 -17.52
N ALA A 198 1.13 1.51 -18.25
CA ALA A 198 0.99 1.91 -19.65
C ALA A 198 0.92 3.44 -19.82
N GLU A 199 0.24 4.17 -18.91
CA GLU A 199 0.21 5.64 -18.91
C GLU A 199 1.62 6.22 -18.69
N VAL A 200 2.40 5.62 -17.80
CA VAL A 200 3.81 6.02 -17.54
C VAL A 200 4.67 5.77 -18.79
N ALA A 201 4.57 4.59 -19.39
CA ALA A 201 5.33 4.24 -20.59
C ALA A 201 5.03 5.14 -21.79
N ALA A 202 3.78 5.60 -21.93
CA ALA A 202 3.37 6.52 -23.02
C ALA A 202 3.89 7.96 -22.86
N THR A 203 4.46 8.29 -21.67
CA THR A 203 4.93 9.65 -21.36
C THR A 203 6.46 9.79 -21.48
N LEU A 204 7.17 8.67 -21.65
CA LEU A 204 8.62 8.57 -21.86
C LEU A 204 8.96 8.61 -23.35
#